data_da5ec84110cb4dae4702e0c04686ea00
#
_entry.id   da5ec84110cb4dae4702e0c04686ea00
#
_cell.length_a   1.000
_cell.length_b   1.000
_cell.length_c   1.000
_cell.angle_alpha   90.00
_cell.angle_beta   90.00
_cell.angle_gamma   90.00
#
_symmetry.space_group_name_H-M   'P 1'
#
loop_
_entity.id
_entity.type
_entity.pdbx_description
1 polymer ?
#
loop_
_entity_poly.entity_id
_entity_poly.type
_entity_poly.pdbx_seq_one_letter_code
_entity_poly.pdbx_strand_id
1 'polypeptide(L)'
;MKKVALALVAIVITGVLAAGISGSGIELPGDSDSESTLVIPKGDPISIDGVLPKDVYTFVCEIPEQQKPELIYFACADGNTGIGKIKWDTWEASGARGTGEYFANDCDPDCAEGEFEFTNVKLEIDKPIGVKGKVHLTHLTYESVAPGGISGEWELAEFYLMMEKNK
;
A
#
# COMPACT_ATOMS: atom_id res chain seq x y z
N MET A 1 -48.23 5.18 5.99
CA MET A 1 -47.99 6.01 4.79
C MET A 1 -47.83 7.45 5.23
N LYS A 2 -46.60 7.91 5.44
CA LYS A 2 -46.29 9.32 5.77
C LYS A 2 -45.47 9.89 4.62
N LYS A 3 -46.07 10.86 3.92
CA LYS A 3 -45.42 11.62 2.84
C LYS A 3 -44.53 12.66 3.44
N VAL A 4 -43.23 12.65 3.11
CA VAL A 4 -42.28 13.70 3.46
C VAL A 4 -42.16 14.62 2.25
N ALA A 5 -42.49 15.90 2.46
CA ALA A 5 -42.44 16.94 1.44
C ALA A 5 -41.00 17.47 1.33
N LEU A 6 -40.48 17.49 0.09
CA LEU A 6 -39.21 18.12 -0.25
C LEU A 6 -39.41 19.64 -0.34
N ALA A 7 -38.73 20.43 0.46
CA ALA A 7 -38.67 21.88 0.34
C ALA A 7 -37.44 22.27 -0.47
N LEU A 8 -37.66 22.83 -1.67
CA LEU A 8 -36.62 23.46 -2.49
C LEU A 8 -36.34 24.88 -1.96
N VAL A 9 -35.13 25.14 -1.52
CA VAL A 9 -34.65 26.48 -1.19
C VAL A 9 -33.87 27.01 -2.39
N ALA A 10 -34.45 28.00 -3.09
CA ALA A 10 -33.78 28.76 -4.13
C ALA A 10 -33.00 29.90 -3.48
N ILE A 11 -31.68 29.92 -3.63
CA ILE A 11 -30.81 31.02 -3.23
C ILE A 11 -30.59 31.92 -4.46
N VAL A 12 -31.17 33.11 -4.40
CA VAL A 12 -30.93 34.19 -5.38
C VAL A 12 -29.68 34.94 -4.92
N ILE A 13 -28.61 34.89 -5.70
CA ILE A 13 -27.41 35.72 -5.50
C ILE A 13 -27.55 36.96 -6.36
N THR A 14 -27.87 38.07 -5.73
CA THR A 14 -27.84 39.43 -6.36
C THR A 14 -26.40 39.93 -6.40
N GLY A 15 -25.92 40.26 -7.58
CA GLY A 15 -24.60 40.85 -7.81
C GLY A 15 -24.47 42.24 -7.23
N VAL A 16 -23.35 42.52 -6.61
CA VAL A 16 -22.88 43.86 -6.28
C VAL A 16 -21.62 44.15 -7.07
N LEU A 17 -21.73 45.11 -8.03
CA LEU A 17 -20.59 45.76 -8.67
C LEU A 17 -20.01 46.77 -7.66
N ALA A 18 -18.75 46.61 -7.29
CA ALA A 18 -18.00 47.63 -6.58
C ALA A 18 -16.66 47.89 -7.28
N ALA A 19 -16.43 49.16 -7.50
CA ALA A 19 -15.34 49.79 -8.22
C ALA A 19 -13.95 49.53 -7.61
N GLY A 20 -12.94 49.71 -8.47
CA GLY A 20 -11.52 49.46 -8.23
C GLY A 20 -10.90 50.20 -7.07
N ILE A 21 -9.97 49.50 -6.42
CA ILE A 21 -8.91 50.10 -5.62
C ILE A 21 -7.59 49.52 -6.17
N SER A 22 -6.77 50.39 -6.76
CA SER A 22 -5.36 50.15 -7.02
C SER A 22 -4.66 50.01 -5.65
N GLY A 23 -4.29 48.79 -5.27
CA GLY A 23 -3.48 48.52 -4.10
C GLY A 23 -2.32 47.62 -4.49
N SER A 24 -1.11 48.08 -4.23
CA SER A 24 0.17 47.45 -4.45
C SER A 24 0.16 45.99 -4.08
N GLY A 25 0.54 45.13 -5.05
CA GLY A 25 0.63 43.68 -4.85
C GLY A 25 1.65 43.32 -3.78
N ILE A 26 1.16 42.66 -2.71
CA ILE A 26 1.96 41.76 -1.96
C ILE A 26 1.82 40.41 -2.67
N GLU A 27 2.84 40.06 -3.47
CA GLU A 27 3.01 38.70 -3.96
C GLU A 27 3.26 37.81 -2.74
N LEU A 28 2.21 37.10 -2.31
CA LEU A 28 2.38 35.93 -1.46
C LEU A 28 3.16 34.92 -2.29
N PRO A 29 4.22 34.29 -1.71
CA PRO A 29 4.89 33.21 -2.40
C PRO A 29 3.84 32.15 -2.69
N GLY A 30 3.71 31.81 -3.99
CA GLY A 30 2.79 30.82 -4.48
C GLY A 30 2.95 29.52 -3.69
N ASP A 31 1.85 29.02 -3.15
CA ASP A 31 1.73 27.62 -2.80
C ASP A 31 2.04 26.83 -4.10
N SER A 32 3.30 26.46 -4.22
CA SER A 32 3.66 25.32 -5.05
C SER A 32 3.03 24.13 -4.36
N ASP A 33 1.86 23.70 -4.83
CA ASP A 33 1.39 22.34 -4.66
C ASP A 33 2.46 21.41 -5.28
N SER A 34 3.56 21.27 -4.57
CA SER A 34 4.46 20.15 -4.73
C SER A 34 3.68 18.94 -4.24
N GLU A 35 2.84 18.41 -5.11
CA GLU A 35 2.44 17.03 -5.06
C GLU A 35 3.76 16.24 -5.06
N SER A 36 4.20 15.92 -3.83
CA SER A 36 5.37 15.09 -3.60
C SER A 36 4.98 13.69 -4.05
N THR A 37 4.99 13.48 -5.36
CA THR A 37 4.94 12.14 -5.93
C THR A 37 6.14 11.42 -5.35
N LEU A 38 5.90 10.56 -4.37
CA LEU A 38 6.88 9.61 -3.86
C LEU A 38 7.33 8.78 -5.06
N VAL A 39 8.42 9.19 -5.69
CA VAL A 39 9.08 8.40 -6.71
C VAL A 39 9.75 7.26 -5.94
N ILE A 40 9.06 6.13 -5.86
CA ILE A 40 9.65 4.87 -5.38
C ILE A 40 10.85 4.62 -6.28
N PRO A 41 12.07 4.50 -5.74
CA PRO A 41 13.23 4.19 -6.55
C PRO A 41 12.95 2.89 -7.30
N LYS A 42 12.84 2.98 -8.62
CA LYS A 42 12.68 1.82 -9.46
C LYS A 42 13.98 1.02 -9.30
N GLY A 43 13.88 -0.21 -8.80
CA GLY A 43 15.04 -1.11 -8.76
C GLY A 43 15.63 -1.26 -10.16
N ASP A 44 16.87 -1.66 -10.23
CA ASP A 44 17.56 -1.88 -11.52
C ASP A 44 16.83 -2.96 -12.32
N PRO A 45 16.72 -2.79 -13.65
CA PRO A 45 16.28 -3.88 -14.51
C PRO A 45 17.19 -5.09 -14.31
N ILE A 46 16.61 -6.25 -14.02
CA ILE A 46 17.39 -7.48 -13.81
C ILE A 46 16.91 -8.58 -14.75
N SER A 47 17.85 -9.34 -15.29
CA SER A 47 17.51 -10.57 -15.98
C SER A 47 17.17 -11.64 -14.95
N ILE A 48 16.03 -12.28 -15.11
CA ILE A 48 15.57 -13.38 -14.24
C ILE A 48 15.90 -14.76 -14.81
N ASP A 49 16.48 -14.81 -16.04
CA ASP A 49 16.81 -16.06 -16.72
C ASP A 49 17.90 -16.81 -15.95
N GLY A 50 17.62 -18.06 -15.60
CA GLY A 50 18.56 -18.93 -14.88
C GLY A 50 18.74 -18.62 -13.39
N VAL A 51 18.00 -17.66 -12.83
CA VAL A 51 18.02 -17.39 -11.40
C VAL A 51 17.34 -18.54 -10.64
N LEU A 52 18.05 -19.10 -9.68
CA LEU A 52 17.53 -20.21 -8.88
C LEU A 52 16.60 -19.71 -7.76
N PRO A 53 15.60 -20.50 -7.33
CA PRO A 53 14.69 -20.10 -6.24
C PRO A 53 15.37 -19.68 -4.93
N LYS A 54 16.55 -20.25 -4.64
CA LYS A 54 17.38 -19.89 -3.47
C LYS A 54 18.00 -18.48 -3.56
N ASP A 55 18.00 -17.86 -4.75
CA ASP A 55 18.57 -16.54 -5.00
C ASP A 55 17.48 -15.48 -5.24
N VAL A 56 16.21 -15.84 -4.93
CA VAL A 56 15.03 -14.97 -4.99
C VAL A 56 14.62 -14.57 -3.59
N TYR A 57 14.39 -13.28 -3.41
CA TYR A 57 14.07 -12.66 -2.12
C TYR A 57 12.80 -11.80 -2.22
N THR A 58 12.29 -11.37 -1.08
CA THR A 58 11.29 -10.32 -0.95
C THR A 58 11.61 -9.46 0.26
N PHE A 59 10.86 -8.37 0.42
CA PHE A 59 10.97 -7.46 1.56
C PHE A 59 9.91 -7.82 2.60
N VAL A 60 10.30 -7.81 3.87
CA VAL A 60 9.37 -7.84 4.99
C VAL A 60 9.80 -6.74 5.95
N CYS A 61 9.07 -5.64 5.96
CA CYS A 61 9.41 -4.45 6.73
C CYS A 61 10.85 -3.96 6.47
N GLU A 62 11.71 -3.94 7.48
CA GLU A 62 13.10 -3.50 7.38
C GLU A 62 14.05 -4.59 6.87
N ILE A 63 13.56 -5.82 6.67
CA ILE A 63 14.38 -6.96 6.29
C ILE A 63 14.29 -7.17 4.76
N PRO A 64 15.34 -6.80 4.00
CA PRO A 64 15.27 -6.81 2.54
C PRO A 64 15.49 -8.18 1.91
N GLU A 65 16.01 -9.15 2.64
CA GLU A 65 16.42 -10.44 2.08
C GLU A 65 15.69 -11.60 2.77
N GLN A 66 14.36 -11.58 2.67
CA GLN A 66 13.53 -12.69 3.14
C GLN A 66 13.22 -13.67 2.02
N GLN A 67 13.36 -14.97 2.32
CA GLN A 67 12.97 -16.05 1.43
C GLN A 67 11.80 -16.81 2.06
N LYS A 68 10.72 -16.98 1.30
CA LYS A 68 9.53 -17.72 1.74
C LYS A 68 9.07 -17.31 3.14
N PRO A 69 8.85 -16.01 3.42
CA PRO A 69 8.43 -15.58 4.75
C PRO A 69 7.12 -16.26 5.15
N GLU A 70 7.00 -16.69 6.40
CA GLU A 70 5.75 -17.23 6.95
C GLU A 70 4.80 -16.13 7.43
N LEU A 71 5.30 -14.88 7.49
CA LEU A 71 4.58 -13.70 7.95
C LEU A 71 5.04 -12.46 7.18
N ILE A 72 4.07 -11.70 6.68
CA ILE A 72 4.27 -10.40 6.03
C ILE A 72 3.35 -9.40 6.72
N TYR A 73 3.94 -8.38 7.36
CA TYR A 73 3.19 -7.25 7.91
C TYR A 73 2.98 -6.18 6.85
N PHE A 74 1.79 -5.57 6.82
CA PHE A 74 1.49 -4.40 6.01
C PHE A 74 1.79 -3.10 6.77
N ALA A 75 1.61 -3.11 8.08
CA ALA A 75 1.97 -2.02 8.98
C ALA A 75 3.16 -2.44 9.83
N CYS A 76 4.36 -1.98 9.45
CA CYS A 76 5.62 -2.39 10.09
C CYS A 76 5.82 -1.80 11.48
N ALA A 77 5.11 -0.71 11.82
CA ALA A 77 5.30 -0.02 13.09
C ALA A 77 4.51 -0.67 14.24
N ASP A 78 3.28 -1.13 13.96
CA ASP A 78 2.37 -1.62 14.98
C ASP A 78 1.95 -3.09 14.81
N GLY A 79 2.16 -3.66 13.61
CA GLY A 79 1.85 -5.07 13.35
C GLY A 79 0.37 -5.40 13.34
N ASN A 80 -0.53 -4.42 13.23
CA ASN A 80 -1.97 -4.61 13.34
C ASN A 80 -2.63 -5.21 12.08
N THR A 81 -1.90 -5.35 10.98
CA THR A 81 -2.41 -5.96 9.75
C THR A 81 -1.32 -6.66 8.96
N GLY A 82 -1.67 -7.76 8.30
CA GLY A 82 -0.74 -8.53 7.50
C GLY A 82 -1.29 -9.87 7.04
N ILE A 83 -0.40 -10.75 6.56
CA ILE A 83 -0.70 -12.14 6.23
C ILE A 83 0.28 -13.02 6.97
N GLY A 84 -0.24 -13.93 7.80
CA GLY A 84 0.53 -14.92 8.55
C GLY A 84 0.25 -16.34 8.10
N LYS A 85 0.96 -17.32 8.73
CA LYS A 85 0.82 -18.74 8.44
C LYS A 85 0.97 -19.08 6.96
N ILE A 86 1.82 -18.32 6.25
CA ILE A 86 1.99 -18.44 4.81
C ILE A 86 2.65 -19.78 4.48
N LYS A 87 2.07 -20.47 3.49
CA LYS A 87 2.61 -21.68 2.87
C LYS A 87 2.79 -21.41 1.38
N TRP A 88 4.03 -21.45 0.91
CA TRP A 88 4.37 -21.19 -0.47
C TRP A 88 4.27 -22.45 -1.30
N ASP A 89 3.48 -22.41 -2.38
CA ASP A 89 3.36 -23.46 -3.38
C ASP A 89 4.47 -23.34 -4.44
N THR A 90 4.75 -22.10 -4.87
CA THR A 90 5.85 -21.78 -5.81
C THR A 90 6.68 -20.62 -5.27
N TRP A 91 7.98 -20.61 -5.66
CA TRP A 91 8.90 -19.52 -5.32
C TRP A 91 9.97 -19.43 -6.41
N GLU A 92 9.79 -18.52 -7.36
CA GLU A 92 10.60 -18.40 -8.57
C GLU A 92 10.96 -16.93 -8.83
N ALA A 93 11.93 -16.68 -9.71
CA ALA A 93 12.35 -15.32 -10.05
C ALA A 93 11.25 -14.49 -10.74
N SER A 94 10.30 -15.14 -11.38
CA SER A 94 9.15 -14.49 -12.03
C SER A 94 8.00 -14.18 -11.08
N GLY A 95 7.97 -14.83 -9.91
CA GLY A 95 6.90 -14.67 -8.91
C GLY A 95 6.80 -15.84 -7.95
N ALA A 96 6.03 -15.64 -6.90
CA ALA A 96 5.76 -16.63 -5.87
C ALA A 96 4.26 -16.69 -5.60
N ARG A 97 3.72 -17.89 -5.31
CA ARG A 97 2.32 -18.11 -4.98
C ARG A 97 2.18 -18.98 -3.76
N GLY A 98 1.15 -18.71 -2.98
CA GLY A 98 0.87 -19.47 -1.77
C GLY A 98 -0.50 -19.19 -1.18
N THR A 99 -0.70 -19.68 0.03
CA THR A 99 -1.89 -19.44 0.85
C THR A 99 -1.46 -18.96 2.22
N GLY A 100 -2.33 -18.20 2.88
CA GLY A 100 -2.06 -17.69 4.23
C GLY A 100 -3.34 -17.27 4.92
N GLU A 101 -3.19 -16.64 6.06
CA GLU A 101 -4.27 -16.09 6.86
C GLU A 101 -4.04 -14.58 6.99
N TYR A 102 -4.86 -13.78 6.28
CA TYR A 102 -4.89 -12.33 6.48
C TYR A 102 -5.43 -12.06 7.88
N PHE A 103 -4.82 -11.09 8.54
CA PHE A 103 -5.29 -10.60 9.83
C PHE A 103 -5.33 -9.08 9.86
N ALA A 104 -6.32 -8.55 10.55
CA ALA A 104 -6.45 -7.12 10.86
C ALA A 104 -7.05 -6.95 12.24
N ASN A 105 -6.51 -5.99 13.00
CA ASN A 105 -7.08 -5.56 14.27
C ASN A 105 -8.15 -4.49 13.99
N ASP A 106 -9.33 -4.62 14.58
CA ASP A 106 -10.43 -3.67 14.41
C ASP A 106 -10.20 -2.33 15.14
N CYS A 107 -9.25 -2.33 16.08
CA CYS A 107 -8.89 -1.16 16.89
C CYS A 107 -10.09 -0.50 17.61
N ASP A 108 -11.08 -1.28 18.04
CA ASP A 108 -12.24 -0.78 18.77
C ASP A 108 -12.20 -1.27 20.25
N PRO A 109 -12.11 -0.40 21.25
CA PRO A 109 -12.06 1.09 21.20
C PRO A 109 -10.69 1.67 20.84
N ASP A 110 -9.63 0.90 20.88
CA ASP A 110 -8.28 1.20 20.43
C ASP A 110 -7.52 -0.09 20.05
N CYS A 111 -6.33 0.01 19.42
CA CYS A 111 -5.62 -1.14 18.91
C CYS A 111 -4.98 -2.03 20.02
N ALA A 112 -4.94 -1.59 21.27
CA ALA A 112 -4.45 -2.40 22.39
C ALA A 112 -5.55 -3.31 22.96
N GLU A 113 -6.81 -2.88 22.87
CA GLU A 113 -8.00 -3.60 23.35
C GLU A 113 -8.82 -4.24 22.21
N GLY A 114 -8.51 -3.87 20.94
CA GLY A 114 -9.19 -4.37 19.75
C GLY A 114 -8.98 -5.86 19.50
N GLU A 115 -9.85 -6.44 18.70
CA GLU A 115 -9.83 -7.86 18.34
C GLU A 115 -9.25 -8.07 16.93
N PHE A 116 -8.54 -9.18 16.74
CA PHE A 116 -8.05 -9.56 15.42
C PHE A 116 -9.08 -10.38 14.67
N GLU A 117 -9.42 -9.94 13.46
CA GLU A 117 -10.17 -10.72 12.49
C GLU A 117 -9.22 -11.47 11.55
N PHE A 118 -9.60 -12.71 11.19
CA PHE A 118 -8.78 -13.59 10.37
C PHE A 118 -9.55 -14.08 9.13
N THR A 119 -8.89 -14.06 7.96
CA THR A 119 -9.47 -14.54 6.71
C THR A 119 -8.45 -15.35 5.90
N ASN A 120 -8.81 -16.56 5.48
CA ASN A 120 -7.95 -17.36 4.60
C ASN A 120 -7.86 -16.72 3.21
N VAL A 121 -6.64 -16.53 2.71
CA VAL A 121 -6.34 -15.88 1.44
C VAL A 121 -5.40 -16.72 0.58
N LYS A 122 -5.53 -16.57 -0.73
CA LYS A 122 -4.47 -16.86 -1.69
C LYS A 122 -3.66 -15.61 -1.88
N LEU A 123 -2.35 -15.75 -2.10
CA LEU A 123 -1.45 -14.62 -2.31
C LEU A 123 -0.47 -14.92 -3.44
N GLU A 124 -0.07 -13.86 -4.12
CA GLU A 124 0.97 -13.86 -5.14
C GLU A 124 1.92 -12.69 -4.91
N ILE A 125 3.23 -12.92 -5.07
CA ILE A 125 4.22 -11.83 -5.11
C ILE A 125 4.86 -11.87 -6.49
N ASP A 126 4.85 -10.74 -7.18
CA ASP A 126 5.40 -10.57 -8.52
C ASP A 126 6.29 -9.31 -8.63
N LYS A 127 6.44 -8.76 -9.84
CA LYS A 127 7.25 -7.58 -10.19
C LYS A 127 8.68 -7.68 -9.66
N PRO A 128 9.52 -8.55 -10.28
CA PRO A 128 10.92 -8.68 -9.89
C PRO A 128 11.72 -7.41 -10.19
N ILE A 129 12.56 -7.01 -9.24
CA ILE A 129 13.56 -5.94 -9.38
C ILE A 129 14.95 -6.43 -8.97
N GLY A 130 15.99 -5.75 -9.44
CA GLY A 130 17.36 -5.95 -8.98
C GLY A 130 17.69 -5.04 -7.79
N VAL A 131 18.12 -5.62 -6.68
CA VAL A 131 18.66 -4.85 -5.55
C VAL A 131 19.98 -5.48 -5.14
N LYS A 132 21.07 -4.70 -5.22
CA LYS A 132 22.43 -5.17 -4.90
C LYS A 132 22.82 -6.48 -5.62
N GLY A 133 22.34 -6.63 -6.88
CA GLY A 133 22.64 -7.81 -7.71
C GLY A 133 21.80 -9.06 -7.41
N LYS A 134 20.78 -8.95 -6.56
CA LYS A 134 19.85 -10.04 -6.21
C LYS A 134 18.45 -9.75 -6.75
N VAL A 135 17.68 -10.80 -7.05
CA VAL A 135 16.28 -10.68 -7.47
C VAL A 135 15.39 -10.51 -6.25
N HIS A 136 14.54 -9.48 -6.26
CA HIS A 136 13.54 -9.24 -5.23
C HIS A 136 12.16 -9.11 -5.87
N LEU A 137 11.20 -9.87 -5.38
CA LEU A 137 9.79 -9.72 -5.69
C LEU A 137 9.21 -8.61 -4.79
N THR A 138 8.42 -7.70 -5.37
CA THR A 138 8.06 -6.45 -4.68
C THR A 138 6.57 -6.18 -4.54
N HIS A 139 5.75 -6.76 -5.38
CA HIS A 139 4.33 -6.47 -5.41
C HIS A 139 3.53 -7.69 -4.96
N LEU A 140 2.87 -7.57 -3.83
CA LEU A 140 1.99 -8.57 -3.24
C LEU A 140 0.54 -8.29 -3.64
N THR A 141 -0.15 -9.32 -4.13
CA THR A 141 -1.61 -9.33 -4.26
C THR A 141 -2.18 -10.46 -3.43
N TYR A 142 -3.39 -10.27 -2.91
CA TYR A 142 -4.09 -11.30 -2.16
C TYR A 142 -5.61 -11.23 -2.39
N GLU A 143 -6.25 -12.38 -2.31
CA GLU A 143 -7.70 -12.52 -2.38
C GLU A 143 -8.20 -13.59 -1.41
N SER A 144 -9.37 -13.38 -0.83
CA SER A 144 -9.98 -14.36 0.06
C SER A 144 -10.32 -15.64 -0.71
N VAL A 145 -10.16 -16.78 -0.04
CA VAL A 145 -10.54 -18.08 -0.58
C VAL A 145 -12.06 -18.19 -0.74
N ALA A 146 -12.81 -17.53 0.14
CA ALA A 146 -14.27 -17.47 0.07
C ALA A 146 -14.74 -16.42 -0.94
N PRO A 147 -15.74 -16.70 -1.79
CA PRO A 147 -16.26 -15.72 -2.75
C PRO A 147 -16.80 -14.46 -2.05
N GLY A 148 -16.48 -13.27 -2.61
CA GLY A 148 -16.95 -11.98 -2.09
C GLY A 148 -16.28 -11.50 -0.81
N GLY A 149 -15.17 -12.14 -0.42
CA GLY A 149 -14.36 -11.69 0.70
C GLY A 149 -13.39 -10.55 0.35
N ILE A 150 -12.36 -10.40 1.19
CA ILE A 150 -11.35 -9.36 1.03
C ILE A 150 -10.41 -9.63 -0.14
N SER A 151 -9.90 -8.58 -0.73
CA SER A 151 -8.76 -8.61 -1.65
C SER A 151 -7.98 -7.30 -1.55
N GLY A 152 -6.72 -7.31 -1.95
CA GLY A 152 -5.89 -6.12 -1.95
C GLY A 152 -4.54 -6.34 -2.59
N GLU A 153 -3.76 -5.26 -2.63
CA GLU A 153 -2.39 -5.24 -3.13
C GLU A 153 -1.49 -4.43 -2.21
N TRP A 154 -0.20 -4.73 -2.19
CA TRP A 154 0.78 -4.07 -1.34
C TRP A 154 2.17 -4.03 -1.99
N GLU A 155 2.82 -2.86 -1.95
CA GLU A 155 4.20 -2.70 -2.42
C GLU A 155 5.19 -2.96 -1.28
N LEU A 156 5.80 -4.14 -1.28
CA LEU A 156 6.69 -4.61 -0.20
C LEU A 156 8.01 -3.85 -0.13
N ALA A 157 8.47 -3.30 -1.25
CA ALA A 157 9.75 -2.57 -1.33
C ALA A 157 9.67 -1.14 -0.80
N GLU A 158 8.48 -0.54 -0.67
CA GLU A 158 8.31 0.88 -0.39
C GLU A 158 9.01 1.30 0.90
N PHE A 159 8.77 0.60 1.98
CA PHE A 159 9.35 0.91 3.28
C PHE A 159 10.88 0.81 3.27
N TYR A 160 11.42 -0.27 2.69
CA TYR A 160 12.86 -0.48 2.59
C TYR A 160 13.54 0.61 1.75
N LEU A 161 12.99 0.95 0.60
CA LEU A 161 13.55 1.95 -0.30
C LEU A 161 13.48 3.37 0.30
N MET A 162 12.46 3.68 1.09
CA MET A 162 12.40 4.92 1.85
C MET A 162 13.53 5.00 2.90
N MET A 163 13.81 3.92 3.61
CA MET A 163 14.87 3.87 4.61
C MET A 163 16.27 3.99 4.00
N GLU A 164 16.54 3.36 2.86
CA GLU A 164 17.81 3.45 2.15
C GLU A 164 18.08 4.88 1.64
N LYS A 165 17.06 5.62 1.24
CA LYS A 165 17.19 7.02 0.78
C LYS A 165 17.61 7.99 1.89
N ASN A 166 17.37 7.65 3.15
CA ASN A 166 17.64 8.50 4.31
C ASN A 166 18.98 8.17 5.01
N LYS A 167 19.78 7.25 4.46
CA LYS A 167 21.16 6.95 4.89
C LYS A 167 22.19 7.75 4.11
#